data_195c114db4953da46ed0652dfcca385a
#
_entry.id   195c114db4953da46ed0652dfcca385a
#
_cell.length_a   1.000
_cell.length_b   1.000
_cell.length_c   1.000
_cell.angle_alpha   90.00
_cell.angle_beta   90.00
_cell.angle_gamma   90.00
#
_symmetry.space_group_name_H-M   'P 1'
#
loop_
_entity.id
_entity.type
_entity.pdbx_description
1 polymer ?
#
loop_
_entity_poly.entity_id
_entity_poly.type
_entity_poly.pdbx_seq_one_letter_code
_entity_poly.pdbx_strand_id
1 'polypeptide(L)'
;MRFFRRSLDLSLATPRAATPDDLAAVSRLLSSSAHRFVGFPSANLPALLSSAPAVVLAAGKEIWAAAIAGWRSESTTWIRALGLTDGLFVGPTIDLLLPAFHDRLRAQGLLKVFYAGDETADLWIQPALTGRGYAHETDIVVYEKSATDVPSHGNTQVRVRRAQAVDLPALLEVDQACFAAQWTKDESIIGRAIFEMPYFVVAELAGRIVGYAFATMHYDGRLIHLVRIAVLPAYQGQAIGVRLLADVVDFARVRSADVLTLNTQAHNTSAQRLYEWFGFHRTGEQQTVLRYDLVPGA
;
A
#
# COMPACT_ATOMS: atom_id res chain seq x y z
N MET A 1 -27.19 22.77 21.54
CA MET A 1 -26.10 23.12 22.49
C MET A 1 -24.80 23.07 21.69
N ARG A 2 -24.22 24.22 21.27
CA ARG A 2 -22.92 24.29 20.58
C ARG A 2 -21.85 24.08 21.65
N PHE A 3 -21.26 22.90 21.72
CA PHE A 3 -20.03 22.72 22.48
C PHE A 3 -18.93 23.55 21.79
N PHE A 4 -18.50 24.63 22.43
CA PHE A 4 -17.28 25.32 22.08
C PHE A 4 -16.12 24.32 22.26
N ARG A 5 -15.67 23.67 21.17
CA ARG A 5 -14.42 22.95 21.19
C ARG A 5 -13.32 23.96 21.47
N ARG A 6 -12.65 23.81 22.61
CA ARG A 6 -11.52 24.63 22.98
C ARG A 6 -10.44 24.45 21.91
N SER A 7 -10.07 25.51 21.19
CA SER A 7 -8.95 25.44 20.28
C SER A 7 -7.68 25.16 21.09
N LEU A 8 -6.94 24.14 20.71
CA LEU A 8 -5.67 23.80 21.33
C LEU A 8 -4.60 24.80 20.88
N ASP A 9 -3.76 25.25 21.80
CA ASP A 9 -2.66 26.17 21.51
C ASP A 9 -1.43 25.39 21.03
N LEU A 10 -1.19 25.40 19.72
CA LEU A 10 -0.05 24.70 19.13
C LEU A 10 1.32 25.16 19.61
N SER A 11 1.43 26.35 20.21
CA SER A 11 2.69 26.82 20.79
C SER A 11 3.19 25.96 21.96
N LEU A 12 2.28 25.18 22.55
CA LEU A 12 2.57 24.24 23.64
C LEU A 12 3.04 22.87 23.15
N ALA A 13 2.93 22.60 21.84
CA ALA A 13 3.29 21.31 21.26
C ALA A 13 4.69 21.36 20.64
N THR A 14 5.45 20.32 20.88
CA THR A 14 6.78 20.14 20.27
C THR A 14 6.84 18.83 19.50
N PRO A 15 7.44 18.83 18.28
CA PRO A 15 7.66 17.59 17.54
C PRO A 15 8.81 16.80 18.16
N ARG A 16 8.64 15.50 18.28
CA ARG A 16 9.69 14.55 18.68
C ARG A 16 9.52 13.19 18.03
N ALA A 17 10.55 12.39 18.05
CA ALA A 17 10.42 10.98 17.66
C ALA A 17 9.38 10.28 18.56
N ALA A 18 8.55 9.46 17.96
CA ALA A 18 7.67 8.57 18.70
C ALA A 18 8.48 7.44 19.35
N THR A 19 8.00 6.96 20.46
CA THR A 19 8.58 5.83 21.22
C THR A 19 7.52 4.77 21.48
N PRO A 20 7.89 3.54 21.85
CA PRO A 20 6.92 2.52 22.26
C PRO A 20 6.00 2.96 23.41
N ASP A 21 6.46 3.85 24.29
CA ASP A 21 5.65 4.39 25.40
C ASP A 21 4.45 5.24 24.91
N ASP A 22 4.52 5.76 23.68
CA ASP A 22 3.44 6.53 23.08
C ASP A 22 2.29 5.65 22.54
N LEU A 23 2.45 4.32 22.54
CA LEU A 23 1.52 3.38 21.91
C LEU A 23 0.06 3.63 22.29
N ALA A 24 -0.24 3.77 23.58
CA ALA A 24 -1.62 3.95 24.03
C ALA A 24 -2.22 5.28 23.56
N ALA A 25 -1.43 6.36 23.57
CA ALA A 25 -1.86 7.69 23.13
C ALA A 25 -2.03 7.75 21.60
N VAL A 26 -1.07 7.21 20.84
CA VAL A 26 -1.13 7.13 19.37
C VAL A 26 -2.28 6.23 18.91
N SER A 27 -2.48 5.07 19.56
CA SER A 27 -3.60 4.18 19.25
C SER A 27 -4.94 4.89 19.42
N ARG A 28 -5.12 5.62 20.51
CA ARG A 28 -6.33 6.41 20.77
C ARG A 28 -6.50 7.50 19.72
N LEU A 29 -5.45 8.25 19.42
CA LEU A 29 -5.47 9.30 18.39
C LEU A 29 -5.93 8.72 17.05
N LEU A 30 -5.32 7.64 16.60
CA LEU A 30 -5.61 7.02 15.29
C LEU A 30 -6.97 6.30 15.23
N SER A 31 -7.57 5.95 16.37
CA SER A 31 -8.89 5.31 16.40
C SER A 31 -10.06 6.27 16.52
N SER A 32 -9.89 7.44 17.18
CA SER A 32 -11.01 8.29 17.57
C SER A 32 -11.02 9.69 16.95
N SER A 33 -9.91 10.19 16.39
CA SER A 33 -9.86 11.54 15.82
C SER A 33 -10.62 11.64 14.50
N ALA A 34 -11.22 12.79 14.23
CA ALA A 34 -11.90 13.08 12.97
C ALA A 34 -10.90 13.14 11.80
N HIS A 35 -9.72 13.74 12.03
CA HIS A 35 -8.65 13.80 11.05
C HIS A 35 -7.66 12.66 11.29
N ARG A 36 -7.91 11.50 10.66
CA ARG A 36 -7.03 10.35 10.73
C ARG A 36 -6.94 9.60 9.41
N PHE A 37 -5.80 9.01 9.17
CA PHE A 37 -5.50 8.03 8.13
C PHE A 37 -4.72 6.88 8.75
N VAL A 38 -5.11 5.65 8.48
CA VAL A 38 -4.43 4.43 8.95
C VAL A 38 -4.42 3.40 7.83
N GLY A 39 -3.26 3.22 7.19
CA GLY A 39 -3.06 2.30 6.08
C GLY A 39 -2.50 0.92 6.50
N PHE A 40 -2.76 0.47 7.73
CA PHE A 40 -2.32 -0.83 8.25
C PHE A 40 -3.29 -1.38 9.31
N PRO A 41 -3.34 -2.69 9.52
CA PRO A 41 -4.11 -3.28 10.62
C PRO A 41 -3.61 -2.79 11.99
N SER A 42 -4.51 -2.46 12.90
CA SER A 42 -4.18 -1.91 14.24
C SER A 42 -3.18 -2.77 15.03
N ALA A 43 -3.20 -4.09 14.83
CA ALA A 43 -2.25 -5.02 15.43
C ALA A 43 -0.78 -4.75 15.05
N ASN A 44 -0.53 -4.05 13.94
CA ASN A 44 0.83 -3.73 13.48
C ASN A 44 1.40 -2.44 14.12
N LEU A 45 0.58 -1.64 14.80
CA LEU A 45 1.01 -0.37 15.39
C LEU A 45 2.19 -0.52 16.37
N PRO A 46 2.23 -1.50 17.30
CA PRO A 46 3.37 -1.68 18.19
C PRO A 46 4.70 -1.90 17.45
N ALA A 47 4.69 -2.75 16.43
CA ALA A 47 5.87 -3.03 15.63
C ALA A 47 6.34 -1.78 14.85
N LEU A 48 5.40 -1.02 14.26
CA LEU A 48 5.71 0.20 13.53
C LEU A 48 6.31 1.28 14.46
N LEU A 49 5.76 1.49 15.65
CA LEU A 49 6.33 2.45 16.61
C LEU A 49 7.72 2.06 17.11
N SER A 50 8.03 0.77 17.13
CA SER A 50 9.35 0.28 17.58
C SER A 50 10.42 0.33 16.47
N SER A 51 10.05 0.20 15.21
CA SER A 51 11.00 -0.02 14.11
C SER A 51 10.94 1.00 12.97
N ALA A 52 9.79 1.63 12.75
CA ALA A 52 9.61 2.55 11.64
C ALA A 52 9.85 4.02 12.07
N PRO A 53 10.22 4.91 11.12
CA PRO A 53 10.24 6.34 11.40
C PRO A 53 8.85 6.84 11.80
N ALA A 54 8.75 7.37 12.99
CA ALA A 54 7.52 7.95 13.50
C ALA A 54 7.82 9.23 14.27
N VAL A 55 6.95 10.23 14.15
CA VAL A 55 7.03 11.52 14.85
C VAL A 55 5.68 11.84 15.45
N VAL A 56 5.68 12.40 16.65
CA VAL A 56 4.50 12.91 17.34
C VAL A 56 4.68 14.38 17.68
N LEU A 57 3.57 15.12 17.72
CA LEU A 57 3.48 16.42 18.39
C LEU A 57 3.02 16.19 19.81
N ALA A 58 3.91 16.44 20.78
CA ALA A 58 3.64 16.25 22.17
C ALA A 58 3.44 17.60 22.88
N ALA A 59 2.38 17.70 23.70
CA ALA A 59 2.10 18.81 24.61
C ALA A 59 2.06 18.27 26.03
N GLY A 60 3.17 18.39 26.75
CA GLY A 60 3.35 17.71 28.02
C GLY A 60 3.27 16.19 27.90
N LYS A 61 2.26 15.59 28.51
CA LYS A 61 2.00 14.12 28.43
C LYS A 61 1.01 13.73 27.32
N GLU A 62 0.41 14.69 26.63
CA GLU A 62 -0.57 14.44 25.60
C GLU A 62 0.09 14.37 24.25
N ILE A 63 -0.42 13.48 23.39
CA ILE A 63 -0.05 13.41 21.96
C ILE A 63 -1.18 14.04 21.17
N TRP A 64 -0.86 15.11 20.45
CA TRP A 64 -1.83 15.87 19.69
C TRP A 64 -1.82 15.55 18.18
N ALA A 65 -0.69 15.10 17.66
CA ALA A 65 -0.63 14.59 16.28
C ALA A 65 0.43 13.51 16.15
N ALA A 66 0.31 12.68 15.14
CA ALA A 66 1.28 11.63 14.82
C ALA A 66 1.40 11.43 13.32
N ALA A 67 2.64 11.18 12.85
CA ALA A 67 2.94 10.71 11.50
C ALA A 67 3.82 9.46 11.61
N ILE A 68 3.44 8.38 10.90
CA ILE A 68 4.12 7.09 10.96
C ILE A 68 4.43 6.66 9.53
N ALA A 69 5.70 6.36 9.25
CA ALA A 69 6.13 5.74 8.02
C ALA A 69 6.04 4.21 8.09
N GLY A 70 6.20 3.55 6.96
CA GLY A 70 6.28 2.09 6.88
C GLY A 70 6.38 1.65 5.43
N TRP A 71 6.47 0.35 5.22
CA TRP A 71 6.71 -0.23 3.90
C TRP A 71 7.94 0.41 3.26
N ARG A 72 9.08 0.21 3.92
CA ARG A 72 10.37 0.67 3.43
C ARG A 72 10.89 -0.27 2.35
N SER A 73 11.33 0.28 1.25
CA SER A 73 12.09 -0.43 0.22
C SER A 73 13.21 0.47 -0.29
N GLU A 74 14.44 0.00 -0.21
CA GLU A 74 15.65 0.78 -0.53
C GLU A 74 15.65 2.13 0.19
N SER A 75 15.61 3.23 -0.57
CA SER A 75 15.57 4.60 -0.09
C SER A 75 14.17 5.22 -0.08
N THR A 76 13.12 4.41 -0.22
CA THR A 76 11.73 4.86 -0.28
C THR A 76 10.91 4.39 0.92
N THR A 77 9.86 5.12 1.26
CA THR A 77 8.88 4.73 2.29
C THR A 77 7.52 5.36 2.01
N TRP A 78 6.50 4.92 2.74
CA TRP A 78 5.14 5.44 2.66
C TRP A 78 4.71 6.07 3.97
N ILE A 79 3.91 7.14 3.92
CA ILE A 79 3.09 7.55 5.06
C ILE A 79 2.04 6.45 5.27
N ARG A 80 2.09 5.82 6.43
CA ARG A 80 1.18 4.71 6.78
C ARG A 80 0.13 5.11 7.80
N ALA A 81 0.40 6.16 8.58
CA ALA A 81 -0.62 6.80 9.39
C ALA A 81 -0.33 8.28 9.54
N LEU A 82 -1.39 9.04 9.62
CA LEU A 82 -1.39 10.45 9.98
C LEU A 82 -2.64 10.74 10.79
N GLY A 83 -2.48 11.35 11.96
CA GLY A 83 -3.61 11.66 12.83
C GLY A 83 -3.40 12.97 13.59
N LEU A 84 -4.50 13.72 13.73
CA LEU A 84 -4.53 14.99 14.46
C LEU A 84 -5.70 14.95 15.45
N THR A 85 -5.43 15.36 16.70
CA THR A 85 -6.50 15.44 17.70
C THR A 85 -7.53 16.50 17.33
N ASP A 86 -8.76 16.26 17.71
CA ASP A 86 -9.86 17.18 17.46
C ASP A 86 -9.61 18.54 18.15
N GLY A 87 -9.90 19.62 17.42
CA GLY A 87 -9.67 21.00 17.92
C GLY A 87 -8.39 21.64 17.38
N LEU A 88 -7.55 20.90 16.67
CA LEU A 88 -6.42 21.44 15.91
C LEU A 88 -6.84 21.84 14.50
N PHE A 89 -6.19 22.89 13.98
CA PHE A 89 -6.27 23.25 12.56
C PHE A 89 -5.26 22.42 11.75
N VAL A 90 -5.71 21.80 10.67
CA VAL A 90 -4.89 20.92 9.82
C VAL A 90 -3.61 21.64 9.35
N GLY A 91 -3.74 22.79 8.71
CA GLY A 91 -2.60 23.52 8.13
C GLY A 91 -1.46 23.75 9.13
N PRO A 92 -1.69 24.54 10.20
CA PRO A 92 -0.66 24.82 11.20
C PRO A 92 -0.09 23.57 11.89
N THR A 93 -0.91 22.54 12.11
CA THR A 93 -0.44 21.28 12.71
C THR A 93 0.51 20.54 11.80
N ILE A 94 0.19 20.46 10.51
CA ILE A 94 1.04 19.82 9.50
C ILE A 94 2.32 20.63 9.29
N ASP A 95 2.29 21.97 9.40
CA ASP A 95 3.49 22.83 9.34
C ASP A 95 4.52 22.51 10.44
N LEU A 96 4.06 22.09 11.62
CA LEU A 96 4.95 21.66 12.70
C LEU A 96 5.38 20.20 12.59
N LEU A 97 4.46 19.31 12.19
CA LEU A 97 4.69 17.87 12.20
C LEU A 97 5.56 17.41 11.02
N LEU A 98 5.27 17.90 9.81
CA LEU A 98 5.84 17.39 8.58
C LEU A 98 7.35 17.62 8.43
N PRO A 99 7.90 18.82 8.76
CA PRO A 99 9.34 19.02 8.72
C PRO A 99 10.10 18.05 9.62
N ALA A 100 9.64 17.87 10.86
CA ALA A 100 10.27 16.94 11.80
C ALA A 100 10.16 15.47 11.34
N PHE A 101 9.05 15.13 10.70
CA PHE A 101 8.86 13.80 10.09
C PHE A 101 9.84 13.61 8.91
N HIS A 102 9.99 14.58 8.00
CA HIS A 102 10.94 14.54 6.91
C HIS A 102 12.39 14.44 7.41
N ASP A 103 12.77 15.20 8.44
CA ASP A 103 14.10 15.11 9.05
C ASP A 103 14.37 13.72 9.63
N ARG A 104 13.35 13.13 10.26
CA ARG A 104 13.44 11.75 10.78
C ARG A 104 13.63 10.74 9.66
N LEU A 105 12.96 10.92 8.51
CA LEU A 105 13.13 10.08 7.33
C LEU A 105 14.54 10.23 6.73
N ARG A 106 15.02 11.47 6.56
CA ARG A 106 16.38 11.77 6.06
C ARG A 106 17.46 11.14 6.95
N ALA A 107 17.31 11.25 8.26
CA ALA A 107 18.24 10.66 9.22
C ALA A 107 18.34 9.12 9.11
N GLN A 108 17.38 8.47 8.47
CA GLN A 108 17.41 7.04 8.17
C GLN A 108 17.82 6.71 6.73
N GLY A 109 18.34 7.69 5.99
CA GLY A 109 18.82 7.50 4.61
C GLY A 109 17.70 7.35 3.58
N LEU A 110 16.48 7.80 3.92
CA LEU A 110 15.36 7.78 2.97
C LEU A 110 15.43 9.02 2.07
N LEU A 111 15.16 8.82 0.79
CA LEU A 111 15.22 9.86 -0.23
C LEU A 111 13.83 10.27 -0.73
N LYS A 112 12.84 9.38 -0.62
CA LYS A 112 11.48 9.63 -1.10
C LYS A 112 10.45 9.10 -0.11
N VAL A 113 9.38 9.85 0.06
CA VAL A 113 8.19 9.41 0.78
C VAL A 113 6.96 9.55 -0.09
N PHE A 114 6.12 8.51 -0.04
CA PHE A 114 4.88 8.41 -0.79
C PHE A 114 3.67 8.45 0.13
N TYR A 115 2.56 8.87 -0.42
CA TYR A 115 1.26 8.83 0.23
C TYR A 115 0.20 8.34 -0.76
N ALA A 116 -0.67 7.46 -0.30
CA ALA A 116 -1.93 7.12 -0.94
C ALA A 116 -2.95 6.86 0.17
N GLY A 117 -4.00 7.65 0.21
CA GLY A 117 -5.04 7.61 1.24
C GLY A 117 -6.29 6.90 0.78
N ASP A 118 -7.30 6.93 1.63
CA ASP A 118 -8.69 6.61 1.30
C ASP A 118 -9.46 7.91 1.01
N GLU A 119 -10.66 7.78 0.45
CA GLU A 119 -11.50 8.94 0.10
C GLU A 119 -11.69 9.94 1.25
N THR A 120 -11.88 9.45 2.48
CA THR A 120 -12.09 10.30 3.65
C THR A 120 -10.83 11.03 4.05
N ALA A 121 -9.71 10.35 4.07
CA ALA A 121 -8.41 10.92 4.40
C ALA A 121 -7.95 11.92 3.34
N ASP A 122 -8.19 11.63 2.09
CA ASP A 122 -7.78 12.45 0.95
C ASP A 122 -8.44 13.84 0.94
N LEU A 123 -9.64 13.98 1.49
CA LEU A 123 -10.31 15.29 1.62
C LEU A 123 -9.48 16.31 2.39
N TRP A 124 -8.64 15.89 3.33
CA TRP A 124 -7.85 16.80 4.16
C TRP A 124 -6.34 16.62 3.99
N ILE A 125 -5.86 15.39 3.71
CA ILE A 125 -4.43 15.11 3.58
C ILE A 125 -3.88 15.59 2.24
N GLN A 126 -4.55 15.30 1.12
CA GLN A 126 -4.04 15.69 -0.20
C GLN A 126 -3.81 17.20 -0.30
N PRO A 127 -4.77 18.08 0.04
CA PRO A 127 -4.52 19.53 0.04
C PRO A 127 -3.40 19.94 1.01
N ALA A 128 -3.32 19.30 2.16
CA ALA A 128 -2.29 19.59 3.15
C ALA A 128 -0.89 19.21 2.66
N LEU A 129 -0.73 18.08 1.99
CA LEU A 129 0.54 17.61 1.46
C LEU A 129 0.94 18.34 0.18
N THR A 130 0.02 18.53 -0.77
CA THR A 130 0.31 19.24 -2.03
C THR A 130 0.71 20.68 -1.79
N GLY A 131 0.07 21.39 -0.85
CA GLY A 131 0.47 22.71 -0.41
C GLY A 131 1.87 22.78 0.24
N ARG A 132 2.52 21.64 0.48
CA ARG A 132 3.86 21.52 1.10
C ARG A 132 4.85 20.74 0.24
N GLY A 133 4.63 20.75 -1.07
CA GLY A 133 5.60 20.25 -2.05
C GLY A 133 5.47 18.78 -2.41
N TYR A 134 4.43 18.07 -1.94
CA TYR A 134 4.12 16.77 -2.50
C TYR A 134 3.56 16.91 -3.91
N ALA A 135 4.14 16.20 -4.85
CA ALA A 135 3.72 16.19 -6.24
C ALA A 135 2.91 14.92 -6.56
N HIS A 136 2.02 15.02 -7.53
CA HIS A 136 1.35 13.84 -8.09
C HIS A 136 2.37 12.91 -8.75
N GLU A 137 2.36 11.64 -8.36
CA GLU A 137 3.22 10.60 -8.93
C GLU A 137 2.47 9.75 -9.95
N THR A 138 1.34 9.23 -9.57
CA THR A 138 0.47 8.39 -10.42
C THR A 138 -0.90 8.25 -9.76
N ASP A 139 -1.84 7.68 -10.50
CA ASP A 139 -3.09 7.17 -9.95
C ASP A 139 -3.09 5.65 -9.99
N ILE A 140 -3.69 5.03 -8.98
CA ILE A 140 -4.05 3.63 -8.97
C ILE A 140 -5.49 3.54 -9.44
N VAL A 141 -5.76 2.75 -10.47
CA VAL A 141 -7.08 2.55 -11.06
C VAL A 141 -7.59 1.15 -10.73
N VAL A 142 -8.88 1.05 -10.43
CA VAL A 142 -9.53 -0.19 -10.01
C VAL A 142 -10.28 -0.81 -11.19
N TYR A 143 -10.16 -2.11 -11.30
CA TYR A 143 -10.86 -2.94 -12.28
C TYR A 143 -11.66 -4.03 -11.59
N GLU A 144 -12.80 -4.41 -12.17
CA GLU A 144 -13.60 -5.52 -11.71
C GLU A 144 -14.08 -6.41 -12.86
N LYS A 145 -14.38 -7.67 -12.54
CA LYS A 145 -14.98 -8.66 -13.44
C LYS A 145 -15.92 -9.54 -12.65
N SER A 146 -17.16 -9.64 -13.10
CA SER A 146 -18.19 -10.52 -12.50
C SER A 146 -18.31 -11.86 -13.23
N ALA A 147 -18.02 -11.89 -14.53
CA ALA A 147 -18.03 -13.14 -15.31
C ALA A 147 -16.75 -13.95 -15.08
N THR A 148 -16.85 -15.26 -15.11
CA THR A 148 -15.72 -16.19 -14.90
C THR A 148 -15.25 -16.85 -16.18
N ASP A 149 -15.59 -16.28 -17.35
CA ASP A 149 -15.06 -16.68 -18.64
C ASP A 149 -13.59 -16.30 -18.79
N VAL A 150 -12.84 -17.13 -19.50
CA VAL A 150 -11.41 -16.96 -19.75
C VAL A 150 -11.18 -16.97 -21.25
N PRO A 151 -10.67 -15.87 -21.85
CA PRO A 151 -10.47 -15.80 -23.30
C PRO A 151 -9.34 -16.71 -23.78
N SER A 152 -8.39 -17.02 -22.93
CA SER A 152 -7.27 -17.93 -23.19
C SER A 152 -6.64 -18.42 -21.89
N HIS A 153 -6.16 -19.67 -21.90
CA HIS A 153 -5.36 -20.21 -20.79
C HIS A 153 -3.85 -19.93 -20.93
N GLY A 154 -3.44 -19.16 -21.95
CA GLY A 154 -2.08 -18.70 -22.11
C GLY A 154 -1.06 -19.81 -22.40
N ASN A 155 0.15 -19.65 -21.87
CA ASN A 155 1.26 -20.57 -22.13
C ASN A 155 1.08 -21.92 -21.43
N THR A 156 0.85 -22.98 -22.20
CA THR A 156 0.63 -24.35 -21.69
C THR A 156 1.89 -25.04 -21.21
N GLN A 157 3.08 -24.54 -21.54
CA GLN A 157 4.35 -25.05 -21.01
C GLN A 157 4.64 -24.59 -19.59
N VAL A 158 3.93 -23.56 -19.14
CA VAL A 158 4.04 -23.03 -17.78
C VAL A 158 3.19 -23.86 -16.82
N ARG A 159 3.85 -24.42 -15.83
CA ARG A 159 3.19 -25.06 -14.70
C ARG A 159 2.85 -24.02 -13.65
N VAL A 160 1.56 -23.88 -13.33
CA VAL A 160 1.11 -23.08 -12.20
C VAL A 160 0.92 -24.01 -11.01
N ARG A 161 1.52 -23.66 -9.87
CA ARG A 161 1.41 -24.41 -8.60
C ARG A 161 1.38 -23.48 -7.42
N ARG A 162 0.86 -23.95 -6.29
CA ARG A 162 0.88 -23.19 -5.03
C ARG A 162 2.33 -22.84 -4.64
N ALA A 163 2.52 -21.61 -4.19
CA ALA A 163 3.78 -21.13 -3.65
C ALA A 163 4.12 -21.86 -2.33
N GLN A 164 5.39 -22.11 -2.10
CA GLN A 164 5.93 -22.76 -0.91
C GLN A 164 7.02 -21.87 -0.27
N ALA A 165 7.34 -22.09 1.00
CA ALA A 165 8.36 -21.30 1.70
C ALA A 165 9.74 -21.35 0.99
N VAL A 166 10.09 -22.46 0.37
CA VAL A 166 11.34 -22.63 -0.39
C VAL A 166 11.40 -21.73 -1.64
N ASP A 167 10.26 -21.25 -2.14
CA ASP A 167 10.20 -20.38 -3.32
C ASP A 167 10.54 -18.89 -2.98
N LEU A 168 10.60 -18.54 -1.70
CA LEU A 168 10.75 -17.15 -1.25
C LEU A 168 11.91 -16.40 -1.91
N PRO A 169 13.13 -16.95 -2.05
CA PRO A 169 14.23 -16.22 -2.73
C PRO A 169 13.90 -15.89 -4.20
N ALA A 170 13.30 -16.83 -4.94
CA ALA A 170 12.92 -16.61 -6.32
C ALA A 170 11.75 -15.63 -6.44
N LEU A 171 10.81 -15.65 -5.50
CA LEU A 171 9.69 -14.69 -5.46
C LEU A 171 10.20 -13.26 -5.22
N LEU A 172 11.19 -13.08 -4.34
CA LEU A 172 11.83 -11.77 -4.12
C LEU A 172 12.57 -11.28 -5.37
N GLU A 173 13.29 -12.18 -6.07
CA GLU A 173 13.94 -11.87 -7.35
C GLU A 173 12.90 -11.37 -8.38
N VAL A 174 11.79 -12.09 -8.55
CA VAL A 174 10.72 -11.70 -9.48
C VAL A 174 10.11 -10.36 -9.09
N ASP A 175 9.83 -10.15 -7.79
CA ASP A 175 9.22 -8.90 -7.30
C ASP A 175 10.13 -7.70 -7.58
N GLN A 176 11.39 -7.78 -7.21
CA GLN A 176 12.38 -6.73 -7.42
C GLN A 176 12.61 -6.42 -8.90
N ALA A 177 12.58 -7.44 -9.78
CA ALA A 177 12.75 -7.25 -11.21
C ALA A 177 11.52 -6.62 -11.89
N CYS A 178 10.34 -6.76 -11.31
CA CYS A 178 9.07 -6.34 -11.93
C CYS A 178 8.55 -4.99 -11.43
N PHE A 179 8.95 -4.54 -10.24
CA PHE A 179 8.36 -3.36 -9.61
C PHE A 179 9.41 -2.32 -9.22
N ALA A 180 9.07 -1.05 -9.38
CA ALA A 180 9.88 0.04 -8.86
C ALA A 180 9.95 0.00 -7.32
N ALA A 181 11.02 0.53 -6.74
CA ALA A 181 11.35 0.42 -5.33
C ALA A 181 10.17 0.69 -4.37
N GLN A 182 9.39 1.75 -4.61
CA GLN A 182 8.23 2.06 -3.77
C GLN A 182 7.12 1.02 -3.79
N TRP A 183 7.11 0.14 -4.78
CA TRP A 183 6.12 -0.92 -4.95
C TRP A 183 6.64 -2.31 -4.60
N THR A 184 7.96 -2.51 -4.43
CA THR A 184 8.53 -3.81 -4.08
C THR A 184 8.08 -4.27 -2.69
N LYS A 185 7.90 -5.56 -2.53
CA LYS A 185 7.56 -6.21 -1.27
C LYS A 185 8.78 -6.92 -0.72
N ASP A 186 9.04 -6.70 0.56
CA ASP A 186 10.15 -7.34 1.25
C ASP A 186 9.84 -8.80 1.66
N GLU A 187 10.86 -9.45 2.21
CA GLU A 187 10.78 -10.83 2.71
C GLU A 187 9.64 -11.00 3.73
N SER A 188 9.45 -10.02 4.61
CA SER A 188 8.43 -10.10 5.66
C SER A 188 7.01 -10.10 5.08
N ILE A 189 6.79 -9.37 3.99
CA ILE A 189 5.48 -9.28 3.31
C ILE A 189 5.25 -10.53 2.47
N ILE A 190 6.21 -10.91 1.59
CA ILE A 190 6.04 -12.08 0.71
C ILE A 190 6.05 -13.38 1.51
N GLY A 191 6.96 -13.51 2.49
CA GLY A 191 7.04 -14.70 3.34
C GLY A 191 5.73 -14.95 4.09
N ARG A 192 5.14 -13.91 4.67
CA ARG A 192 3.83 -14.01 5.32
C ARG A 192 2.72 -14.36 4.32
N ALA A 193 2.72 -13.71 3.15
CA ALA A 193 1.70 -13.93 2.13
C ALA A 193 1.65 -15.38 1.64
N ILE A 194 2.79 -16.10 1.54
CA ILE A 194 2.84 -17.53 1.17
C ILE A 194 1.95 -18.38 2.08
N PHE A 195 1.89 -18.05 3.38
CA PHE A 195 1.13 -18.82 4.37
C PHE A 195 -0.30 -18.31 4.57
N GLU A 196 -0.48 -16.98 4.54
CA GLU A 196 -1.75 -16.34 4.92
C GLU A 196 -2.70 -16.16 3.73
N MET A 197 -2.18 -15.99 2.50
CA MET A 197 -3.05 -15.74 1.35
C MET A 197 -3.80 -17.00 0.92
N PRO A 198 -5.12 -16.92 0.73
CA PRO A 198 -5.95 -18.04 0.29
C PRO A 198 -5.56 -18.54 -1.10
N TYR A 199 -5.00 -17.65 -1.92
CA TYR A 199 -4.46 -17.92 -3.24
C TYR A 199 -3.08 -17.30 -3.36
N PHE A 200 -2.05 -18.13 -3.55
CA PHE A 200 -0.70 -17.71 -3.88
C PHE A 200 -0.05 -18.79 -4.74
N VAL A 201 0.25 -18.46 -5.98
CA VAL A 201 0.81 -19.39 -6.97
C VAL A 201 2.07 -18.84 -7.60
N VAL A 202 2.92 -19.74 -8.06
CA VAL A 202 4.09 -19.48 -8.90
C VAL A 202 3.86 -20.04 -10.30
N ALA A 203 4.40 -19.35 -11.30
CA ALA A 203 4.51 -19.79 -12.68
C ALA A 203 5.92 -20.34 -12.89
N GLU A 204 6.02 -21.65 -13.13
CA GLU A 204 7.28 -22.37 -13.33
C GLU A 204 7.42 -22.76 -14.82
N LEU A 205 8.53 -22.39 -15.42
CA LEU A 205 8.91 -22.75 -16.79
C LEU A 205 10.29 -23.38 -16.79
N ALA A 206 10.42 -24.61 -17.30
CA ALA A 206 11.67 -25.36 -17.34
C ALA A 206 12.42 -25.42 -15.96
N GLY A 207 11.66 -25.59 -14.88
CA GLY A 207 12.20 -25.68 -13.51
C GLY A 207 12.57 -24.34 -12.86
N ARG A 208 12.35 -23.22 -13.54
CA ARG A 208 12.58 -21.87 -13.00
C ARG A 208 11.26 -21.17 -12.72
N ILE A 209 11.16 -20.49 -11.57
CA ILE A 209 10.05 -19.57 -11.27
C ILE A 209 10.25 -18.30 -12.09
N VAL A 210 9.31 -18.02 -12.96
CA VAL A 210 9.34 -16.89 -13.90
C VAL A 210 8.24 -15.86 -13.66
N GLY A 211 7.34 -16.15 -12.71
CA GLY A 211 6.26 -15.25 -12.34
C GLY A 211 5.49 -15.78 -11.14
N TYR A 212 4.59 -14.96 -10.62
CA TYR A 212 3.71 -15.34 -9.52
C TYR A 212 2.44 -14.49 -9.50
N ALA A 213 1.43 -14.97 -8.78
CA ALA A 213 0.23 -14.19 -8.47
C ALA A 213 -0.29 -14.55 -7.08
N PHE A 214 -0.86 -13.56 -6.35
CA PHE A 214 -1.59 -13.84 -5.13
C PHE A 214 -2.80 -12.92 -4.96
N ALA A 215 -3.82 -13.44 -4.26
CA ALA A 215 -5.09 -12.79 -4.04
C ALA A 215 -5.57 -12.95 -2.61
N THR A 216 -6.35 -11.97 -2.14
CA THR A 216 -7.13 -12.04 -0.91
C THR A 216 -8.57 -12.46 -1.20
N MET A 217 -9.28 -12.89 -0.16
CA MET A 217 -10.71 -13.16 -0.20
C MET A 217 -11.43 -12.32 0.85
N HIS A 218 -12.59 -11.79 0.48
CA HIS A 218 -13.44 -10.96 1.33
C HIS A 218 -14.89 -11.46 1.25
N TYR A 219 -15.70 -11.12 2.23
CA TYR A 219 -17.14 -11.46 2.28
C TYR A 219 -17.39 -12.95 2.05
N ASP A 220 -16.73 -13.81 2.83
CA ASP A 220 -16.81 -15.26 2.78
C ASP A 220 -16.51 -15.86 1.39
N GLY A 221 -15.58 -15.22 0.66
CA GLY A 221 -15.15 -15.67 -0.66
C GLY A 221 -15.96 -15.10 -1.84
N ARG A 222 -16.96 -14.28 -1.58
CA ARG A 222 -17.79 -13.64 -2.63
C ARG A 222 -17.00 -12.59 -3.42
N LEU A 223 -15.99 -11.96 -2.82
CA LEU A 223 -15.08 -11.05 -3.49
C LEU A 223 -13.66 -11.59 -3.40
N ILE A 224 -13.00 -11.72 -4.54
CA ILE A 224 -11.58 -12.04 -4.64
C ILE A 224 -10.87 -10.79 -5.15
N HIS A 225 -9.81 -10.38 -4.47
CA HIS A 225 -8.96 -9.27 -4.91
C HIS A 225 -7.58 -9.77 -5.30
N LEU A 226 -7.23 -9.66 -6.60
CA LEU A 226 -5.89 -9.94 -7.09
C LEU A 226 -4.95 -8.82 -6.62
N VAL A 227 -4.18 -9.11 -5.59
CA VAL A 227 -3.27 -8.15 -4.96
C VAL A 227 -2.01 -7.94 -5.80
N ARG A 228 -1.56 -9.01 -6.48
CA ARG A 228 -0.30 -8.95 -7.23
C ARG A 228 -0.25 -10.02 -8.31
N ILE A 229 0.27 -9.62 -9.47
CA ILE A 229 0.66 -10.51 -10.56
C ILE A 229 1.97 -9.97 -11.15
N ALA A 230 2.95 -10.84 -11.37
CA ALA A 230 4.27 -10.47 -11.87
C ALA A 230 4.82 -11.54 -12.79
N VAL A 231 5.51 -11.13 -13.85
CA VAL A 231 6.27 -11.99 -14.76
C VAL A 231 7.61 -11.33 -15.04
N LEU A 232 8.70 -12.05 -14.81
CA LEU A 232 10.06 -11.57 -15.07
C LEU A 232 10.16 -10.91 -16.45
N PRO A 233 10.79 -9.73 -16.58
CA PRO A 233 10.88 -8.98 -17.84
C PRO A 233 11.36 -9.83 -19.01
N ALA A 234 12.35 -10.69 -18.80
CA ALA A 234 12.90 -11.58 -19.85
C ALA A 234 11.91 -12.65 -20.35
N TYR A 235 10.81 -12.87 -19.64
CA TYR A 235 9.77 -13.87 -19.98
C TYR A 235 8.43 -13.24 -20.34
N GLN A 236 8.36 -11.91 -20.40
CA GLN A 236 7.16 -11.21 -20.86
C GLN A 236 6.95 -11.44 -22.37
N GLY A 237 5.71 -11.22 -22.86
CA GLY A 237 5.35 -11.50 -24.24
C GLY A 237 5.14 -13.00 -24.58
N GLN A 238 5.36 -13.92 -23.62
CA GLN A 238 5.21 -15.38 -23.82
C GLN A 238 3.89 -15.92 -23.23
N ALA A 239 2.87 -15.09 -23.10
CA ALA A 239 1.54 -15.43 -22.56
C ALA A 239 1.56 -16.02 -21.14
N ILE A 240 2.61 -15.77 -20.35
CA ILE A 240 2.72 -16.25 -18.95
C ILE A 240 1.78 -15.44 -18.03
N GLY A 241 1.70 -14.12 -18.22
CA GLY A 241 0.73 -13.29 -17.50
C GLY A 241 -0.72 -13.70 -17.79
N VAL A 242 -1.00 -14.10 -19.03
CA VAL A 242 -2.29 -14.69 -19.45
C VAL A 242 -2.55 -15.98 -18.66
N ARG A 243 -1.55 -16.87 -18.54
CA ARG A 243 -1.66 -18.12 -17.80
C ARG A 243 -1.96 -17.91 -16.32
N LEU A 244 -1.24 -16.97 -15.69
CA LEU A 244 -1.47 -16.62 -14.28
C LEU A 244 -2.86 -16.00 -14.06
N LEU A 245 -3.28 -15.08 -14.93
CA LEU A 245 -4.58 -14.42 -14.79
C LEU A 245 -5.74 -15.40 -15.03
N ALA A 246 -5.59 -16.33 -15.98
CA ALA A 246 -6.56 -17.40 -16.22
C ALA A 246 -6.73 -18.29 -14.96
N ASP A 247 -5.63 -18.65 -14.32
CA ASP A 247 -5.63 -19.45 -13.09
C ASP A 247 -6.33 -18.72 -11.91
N VAL A 248 -6.13 -17.40 -11.80
CA VAL A 248 -6.86 -16.55 -10.82
C VAL A 248 -8.37 -16.55 -11.10
N VAL A 249 -8.79 -16.41 -12.36
CA VAL A 249 -10.22 -16.43 -12.74
C VAL A 249 -10.80 -17.81 -12.47
N ASP A 250 -10.08 -18.90 -12.77
CA ASP A 250 -10.50 -20.26 -12.46
C ASP A 250 -10.64 -20.49 -10.95
N PHE A 251 -9.71 -19.94 -10.14
CA PHE A 251 -9.85 -19.96 -8.68
C PHE A 251 -11.11 -19.23 -8.21
N ALA A 252 -11.40 -18.05 -8.76
CA ALA A 252 -12.61 -17.30 -8.45
C ALA A 252 -13.87 -18.10 -8.79
N ARG A 253 -13.88 -18.75 -9.96
CA ARG A 253 -14.99 -19.63 -10.41
C ARG A 253 -15.21 -20.81 -9.45
N VAL A 254 -14.15 -21.51 -9.05
CA VAL A 254 -14.23 -22.65 -8.12
C VAL A 254 -14.74 -22.22 -6.75
N ARG A 255 -14.47 -20.97 -6.34
CA ARG A 255 -14.97 -20.39 -5.09
C ARG A 255 -16.37 -19.80 -5.21
N SER A 256 -16.97 -19.82 -6.40
CA SER A 256 -18.27 -19.17 -6.67
C SER A 256 -18.25 -17.68 -6.28
N ALA A 257 -17.13 -17.00 -6.51
CA ALA A 257 -17.02 -15.59 -6.23
C ALA A 257 -17.95 -14.79 -7.16
N ASP A 258 -18.60 -13.77 -6.60
CA ASP A 258 -19.48 -12.88 -7.37
C ASP A 258 -18.67 -11.91 -8.21
N VAL A 259 -17.52 -11.47 -7.67
CA VAL A 259 -16.67 -10.48 -8.32
C VAL A 259 -15.18 -10.73 -8.05
N LEU A 260 -14.38 -10.53 -9.07
CA LEU A 260 -12.92 -10.49 -9.02
C LEU A 260 -12.49 -9.05 -9.28
N THR A 261 -11.72 -8.47 -8.36
CA THR A 261 -11.19 -7.11 -8.47
C THR A 261 -9.67 -7.11 -8.55
N LEU A 262 -9.12 -6.07 -9.11
CA LEU A 262 -7.69 -5.80 -9.11
C LEU A 262 -7.45 -4.29 -9.23
N ASN A 263 -6.22 -3.87 -8.96
CA ASN A 263 -5.80 -2.50 -9.23
C ASN A 263 -4.44 -2.47 -9.95
N THR A 264 -4.17 -1.36 -10.62
CA THR A 264 -2.88 -1.12 -11.27
C THR A 264 -2.63 0.38 -11.40
N GLN A 265 -1.38 0.76 -11.67
CA GLN A 265 -1.05 2.16 -11.92
C GLN A 265 -1.65 2.61 -13.27
N ALA A 266 -2.13 3.85 -13.33
CA ALA A 266 -2.76 4.43 -14.52
C ALA A 266 -1.83 4.45 -15.75
N HIS A 267 -0.51 4.50 -15.54
CA HIS A 267 0.47 4.44 -16.61
C HIS A 267 0.82 3.01 -17.07
N ASN A 268 0.39 1.96 -16.35
CA ASN A 268 0.70 0.56 -16.71
C ASN A 268 -0.27 0.05 -17.81
N THR A 269 -0.13 0.61 -19.00
CA THR A 269 -1.01 0.32 -20.13
C THR A 269 -0.96 -1.15 -20.58
N SER A 270 0.18 -1.82 -20.39
CA SER A 270 0.33 -3.23 -20.74
C SER A 270 -0.56 -4.13 -19.87
N ALA A 271 -0.55 -3.91 -18.54
CA ALA A 271 -1.43 -4.64 -17.63
C ALA A 271 -2.91 -4.31 -17.89
N GLN A 272 -3.24 -3.04 -18.11
CA GLN A 272 -4.62 -2.62 -18.40
C GLN A 272 -5.19 -3.33 -19.63
N ARG A 273 -4.43 -3.40 -20.73
CA ARG A 273 -4.84 -4.13 -21.95
C ARG A 273 -5.08 -5.62 -21.69
N LEU A 274 -4.24 -6.24 -20.83
CA LEU A 274 -4.44 -7.64 -20.45
C LEU A 274 -5.73 -7.81 -19.68
N TYR A 275 -6.01 -6.94 -18.71
CA TYR A 275 -7.22 -7.00 -17.90
C TYR A 275 -8.47 -6.76 -18.73
N GLU A 276 -8.48 -5.74 -19.58
CA GLU A 276 -9.59 -5.44 -20.50
C GLU A 276 -9.86 -6.60 -21.45
N TRP A 277 -8.82 -7.23 -21.99
CA TRP A 277 -8.97 -8.42 -22.82
C TRP A 277 -9.57 -9.61 -22.08
N PHE A 278 -9.30 -9.73 -20.76
CA PHE A 278 -9.97 -10.70 -19.88
C PHE A 278 -11.39 -10.32 -19.50
N GLY A 279 -11.92 -9.20 -19.97
CA GLY A 279 -13.26 -8.72 -19.66
C GLY A 279 -13.37 -8.00 -18.32
N PHE A 280 -12.25 -7.57 -17.73
CA PHE A 280 -12.30 -6.61 -16.64
C PHE A 280 -12.65 -5.22 -17.18
N HIS A 281 -13.40 -4.46 -16.41
CA HIS A 281 -13.71 -3.06 -16.72
C HIS A 281 -13.36 -2.14 -15.55
N ARG A 282 -13.07 -0.90 -15.86
CA ARG A 282 -12.79 0.10 -14.82
C ARG A 282 -14.04 0.40 -14.04
N THR A 283 -13.92 0.45 -12.70
CA THR A 283 -15.02 0.85 -11.80
C THR A 283 -15.26 2.35 -11.80
N GLY A 284 -14.28 3.15 -12.22
CA GLY A 284 -14.23 4.60 -12.05
C GLY A 284 -13.55 5.02 -10.74
N GLU A 285 -13.33 4.10 -9.82
CA GLU A 285 -12.56 4.38 -8.60
C GLU A 285 -11.08 4.57 -8.93
N GLN A 286 -10.48 5.55 -8.30
CA GLN A 286 -9.04 5.79 -8.39
C GLN A 286 -8.49 6.29 -7.06
N GLN A 287 -7.21 6.00 -6.82
CA GLN A 287 -6.49 6.46 -5.64
C GLN A 287 -5.24 7.22 -6.10
N THR A 288 -5.17 8.50 -5.74
CA THR A 288 -4.03 9.34 -6.08
C THR A 288 -2.82 8.99 -5.21
N VAL A 289 -1.68 8.85 -5.85
CA VAL A 289 -0.38 8.68 -5.19
C VAL A 289 0.39 9.98 -5.26
N LEU A 290 0.77 10.50 -4.10
CA LEU A 290 1.63 11.67 -3.96
C LEU A 290 3.04 11.24 -3.59
N ARG A 291 4.04 11.99 -4.05
CA ARG A 291 5.47 11.82 -3.74
C ARG A 291 6.07 13.12 -3.22
N TYR A 292 6.97 12.99 -2.25
CA TYR A 292 7.86 14.05 -1.83
C TYR A 292 9.31 13.57 -1.88
N ASP A 293 10.18 14.35 -2.53
CA ASP A 293 11.62 14.11 -2.59
C ASP A 293 12.27 14.75 -1.35
N LEU A 294 12.82 13.92 -0.47
CA LEU A 294 13.38 14.34 0.83
C LEU A 294 14.71 15.07 0.69
N VAL A 295 15.41 14.84 -0.43
CA VAL A 295 16.63 15.58 -0.78
C VAL A 295 16.28 16.48 -1.95
N PRO A 296 16.52 17.81 -1.87
CA PRO A 296 16.32 18.68 -3.01
C PRO A 296 17.24 18.24 -4.16
N GLY A 297 16.62 17.96 -5.31
CA GLY A 297 17.24 17.73 -6.61
C GLY A 297 18.70 17.29 -6.64
N ALA A 298 18.94 15.97 -6.82
CA ALA A 298 20.19 15.51 -7.40
C ALA A 298 20.07 15.52 -8.92
#